data_ca70aaf5598f68d3be73b26fbf5c4736
#
_entry.id   ca70aaf5598f68d3be73b26fbf5c4736
#
_cell.length_a   1.000
_cell.length_b   1.000
_cell.length_c   1.000
_cell.angle_alpha   90.00
_cell.angle_beta   90.00
_cell.angle_gamma   90.00
#
_symmetry.space_group_name_H-M   'P 1'
#
loop_
_entity.id
_entity.type
_entity.pdbx_description
1 polymer ?
#
loop_
_entity_poly.entity_id
_entity_poly.type
_entity_poly.pdbx_seq_one_letter_code
_entity_poly.pdbx_strand_id
1 'polypeptide(L)' 'MASLTIEMVDGPRKGDSITLKNSWEYPEVHLAPYKDENGDMKIAEYRAERLPGNVLKKEGSKIVYRHTKGT' A
#
# COMPACT_ATOMS: atom_id res chain seq x y z
N MET A 1 -5.02 -20.37 7.43
CA MET A 1 -5.57 -19.24 6.66
C MET A 1 -4.60 -18.07 6.71
N ALA A 2 -4.18 -17.60 5.57
CA ALA A 2 -3.21 -16.50 5.51
C ALA A 2 -3.92 -15.19 5.28
N SER A 3 -3.57 -14.19 6.04
CA SER A 3 -4.00 -12.83 5.77
C SER A 3 -2.80 -11.91 5.86
N LEU A 4 -2.76 -10.94 4.97
CA LEU A 4 -1.67 -9.97 4.89
C LEU A 4 -2.23 -8.59 5.11
N THR A 5 -1.57 -7.79 5.94
CA THR A 5 -1.98 -6.42 6.16
C THR A 5 -0.92 -5.48 5.61
N ILE A 6 -1.36 -4.50 4.83
CA ILE A 6 -0.48 -3.47 4.28
C ILE A 6 -0.91 -2.12 4.83
N GLU A 7 0.06 -1.20 4.90
CA GLU A 7 -0.21 0.15 5.36
C GLU A 7 0.37 1.15 4.38
N MET A 8 -0.44 2.11 3.96
CA MET A 8 0.02 3.21 3.14
C MET A 8 0.58 4.30 4.05
N VAL A 9 1.88 4.59 3.92
CA VAL A 9 2.57 5.50 4.84
C VAL A 9 2.73 6.92 4.30
N ASP A 10 2.40 7.13 3.04
CA ASP A 10 2.45 8.47 2.45
C ASP A 10 1.43 8.56 1.31
N GLY A 11 1.42 9.71 0.62
CA GLY A 11 0.52 9.92 -0.51
C GLY A 11 -0.91 10.18 -0.07
N PRO A 12 -1.85 10.12 -1.03
CA PRO A 12 -3.24 10.52 -0.76
C PRO A 12 -4.00 9.58 0.17
N ARG A 13 -3.52 8.35 0.38
CA ARG A 13 -4.15 7.39 1.29
C ARG A 13 -3.31 7.16 2.54
N LYS A 14 -2.47 8.12 2.90
CA LYS A 14 -1.62 8.01 4.08
C LYS A 14 -2.45 7.66 5.33
N GLY A 15 -1.97 6.67 6.08
CA GLY A 15 -2.63 6.25 7.31
C GLY A 15 -3.65 5.13 7.11
N ASP A 16 -3.99 4.80 5.88
CA ASP A 16 -4.92 3.72 5.61
C ASP A 16 -4.21 2.38 5.65
N SER A 17 -4.93 1.37 6.08
CA SER A 17 -4.42 0.00 6.05
C SER A 17 -5.47 -0.91 5.44
N ILE A 18 -5.00 -1.98 4.80
CA ILE A 18 -5.86 -2.92 4.10
C ILE A 18 -5.41 -4.32 4.47
N THR A 19 -6.38 -5.19 4.76
CA THR A 19 -6.11 -6.60 5.03
C THR A 19 -6.50 -7.42 3.82
N LEU A 20 -5.54 -8.16 3.28
CA LEU A 20 -5.75 -9.05 2.15
C LEU A 20 -5.97 -10.46 2.70
N LYS A 21 -7.18 -10.94 2.59
CA LYS A 21 -7.54 -12.27 3.10
C LYS A 21 -7.18 -13.35 2.09
N ASN A 22 -6.76 -14.49 2.60
CA ASN A 22 -6.42 -15.67 1.77
C ASN A 22 -5.34 -15.36 0.74
N SER A 23 -4.41 -14.48 1.10
CA SER A 23 -3.30 -14.12 0.23
C SER A 23 -2.01 -14.72 0.76
N TRP A 24 -1.19 -15.23 -0.15
CA TRP A 24 0.07 -15.85 0.21
C TRP A 24 1.26 -14.94 -0.07
N GLU A 25 1.06 -13.92 -0.91
CA GLU A 25 2.12 -13.02 -1.31
C GLU A 25 1.60 -11.59 -1.26
N TYR A 26 2.51 -10.65 -0.97
CA TYR A 26 2.19 -9.24 -1.04
C TYR A 26 2.23 -8.79 -2.50
N PRO A 27 1.20 -8.10 -2.99
CA PRO A 27 1.24 -7.58 -4.35
C PRO A 27 2.37 -6.55 -4.48
N GLU A 28 3.04 -6.56 -5.61
CA GLU A 28 4.10 -5.58 -5.88
C GLU A 28 3.53 -4.18 -5.97
N VAL A 29 2.34 -4.06 -6.52
CA VAL A 29 1.67 -2.78 -6.72
C VAL A 29 0.25 -2.87 -6.15
N HIS A 30 -0.14 -1.82 -5.46
CA HIS A 30 -1.51 -1.68 -4.97
C HIS A 30 -2.08 -0.38 -5.53
N LEU A 31 -3.23 -0.47 -6.22
CA LEU A 31 -3.91 0.70 -6.77
C LEU A 31 -4.99 1.13 -5.79
N ALA A 32 -4.87 2.35 -5.26
CA ALA A 32 -5.77 2.86 -4.25
C ALA A 32 -6.56 4.05 -4.81
N PRO A 33 -7.87 3.89 -5.02
CA PRO A 33 -8.68 5.02 -5.48
C PRO A 33 -8.85 6.05 -4.36
N TYR A 34 -8.90 7.31 -4.75
CA TYR A 34 -9.12 8.40 -3.81
C TYR A 34 -9.81 9.56 -4.53
N LYS A 35 -10.40 10.46 -3.75
CA LYS A 35 -10.95 11.69 -4.29
C LYS A 35 -9.97 12.84 -4.04
N ASP A 36 -9.72 13.64 -5.06
CA ASP A 36 -8.89 14.82 -4.89
C ASP A 36 -9.72 15.96 -4.29
N GLU A 37 -9.10 17.13 -4.13
CA GLU A 37 -9.78 18.28 -3.53
C GLU A 37 -10.92 18.82 -4.39
N ASN A 38 -10.94 18.49 -5.66
CA ASN A 38 -12.03 18.89 -6.56
C ASN A 38 -13.16 17.86 -6.59
N GLY A 39 -13.01 16.76 -5.85
CA GLY A 39 -14.02 15.70 -5.85
C GLY A 39 -13.89 14.70 -6.97
N ASP A 40 -12.82 14.80 -7.77
CA ASP A 40 -12.60 13.88 -8.87
C ASP A 40 -11.95 12.59 -8.36
N MET A 41 -12.39 11.47 -8.90
CA MET A 41 -11.80 10.19 -8.55
C MET A 41 -10.48 10.00 -9.28
N LYS A 42 -9.46 9.65 -8.52
CA LYS A 42 -8.13 9.37 -9.05
C LYS A 42 -7.62 8.08 -8.45
N ILE A 43 -6.56 7.55 -9.04
CA ILE A 43 -5.96 6.32 -8.56
C ILE A 43 -4.51 6.59 -8.22
N ALA A 44 -4.13 6.24 -6.98
CA ALA A 44 -2.74 6.34 -6.54
C ALA A 44 -2.10 4.96 -6.63
N GLU A 45 -0.87 4.92 -7.10
CA GLU A 45 -0.11 3.68 -7.17
C GLU A 45 0.81 3.59 -5.98
N TYR A 46 0.72 2.48 -5.26
CA TYR A 46 1.57 2.20 -4.11
C TYR A 46 2.40 0.95 -4.40
N ARG A 47 3.62 0.96 -3.94
CA ARG A 47 4.49 -0.20 -4.06
C ARG A 47 5.04 -0.58 -2.70
N ALA A 48 5.25 -1.88 -2.51
CA ALA A 48 5.84 -2.39 -1.28
C ALA A 48 7.25 -1.82 -1.14
N GLU A 49 7.56 -1.27 0.02
CA GLU A 49 8.89 -0.75 0.29
C GLU A 49 9.81 -1.91 0.63
N ARG A 50 11.01 -1.91 0.06
CA ARG A 50 11.99 -2.96 0.30
C ARG A 50 13.24 -2.38 0.93
N LEU A 51 13.80 -3.15 1.86
CA LEU A 51 15.06 -2.83 2.49
C LEU A 51 16.20 -3.44 1.66
N PRO A 52 17.47 -3.06 1.95
CA PRO A 52 18.60 -3.72 1.30
C PRO A 52 18.50 -5.23 1.45
N GLY A 53 18.83 -5.95 0.40
CA GLY A 53 18.66 -7.39 0.36
C GLY A 53 17.29 -7.82 -0.15
N ASN A 54 16.50 -6.87 -0.65
CA ASN A 54 15.18 -7.14 -1.25
C ASN A 54 14.16 -7.68 -0.23
N VAL A 55 14.28 -7.24 1.03
CA VAL A 55 13.39 -7.65 2.11
C VAL A 55 12.26 -6.63 2.26
N LEU A 56 11.04 -7.09 2.43
CA LEU A 56 9.90 -6.20 2.64
C LEU A 56 10.02 -5.50 3.99
N LYS A 57 9.80 -4.19 3.99
CA LYS A 57 9.83 -3.41 5.21
C LYS A 57 8.55 -3.61 6.00
N LYS A 58 8.67 -3.83 7.30
CA LYS A 58 7.53 -4.04 8.19
C LYS A 58 7.46 -2.96 9.25
N GLU A 59 6.23 -2.60 9.59
CA GLU A 59 5.94 -1.77 10.75
C GLU A 59 5.00 -2.59 11.63
N GLY A 60 5.57 -3.22 12.66
CA GLY A 60 4.80 -4.17 13.45
C GLY A 60 4.43 -5.37 12.60
N SER A 61 3.15 -5.65 12.46
CA SER A 61 2.67 -6.77 11.65
C SER A 61 2.23 -6.36 10.25
N LYS A 62 2.48 -5.10 9.86
CA LYS A 62 2.03 -4.57 8.58
C LYS A 62 3.21 -4.35 7.65
N ILE A 63 2.97 -4.58 6.37
CA ILE A 63 3.98 -4.28 5.35
C ILE A 63 3.78 -2.85 4.89
N VAL A 64 4.87 -2.10 4.79
CA VAL A 64 4.83 -0.68 4.43
C VAL A 64 4.75 -0.54 2.92
N TYR A 65 3.78 0.24 2.46
CA TYR A 65 3.65 0.59 1.04
C TYR A 65 3.83 2.09 0.89
N ARG A 66 4.59 2.48 -0.12
CA ARG A 66 4.84 3.88 -0.40
C ARG A 66 4.21 4.30 -1.70
N HIS A 67 3.73 5.53 -1.72
CA HIS A 67 3.17 6.15 -2.91
C HIS A 67 4.28 6.39 -3.92
N THR A 68 4.15 5.81 -5.10
CA THR A 68 5.17 5.92 -6.13
C THR A 68 4.72 6.76 -7.31
N LYS A 69 3.40 6.87 -7.51
CA LYS A 69 2.90 7.60 -8.66
C LYS A 69 1.48 8.03 -8.37
N GLY A 70 1.22 9.32 -8.54
CA GLY A 70 -0.12 9.87 -8.42
C GLY A 70 -0.69 10.17 -9.79
N THR A 71 -1.98 9.93 -9.96
CA THR A 71 -2.65 10.27 -11.21
C THR A 71 -3.88 11.11 -10.94
#